data_398c090e07e3eeb62257a994af38c996
#
_entry.id   398c090e07e3eeb62257a994af38c996
#
_cell.length_a   1.000
_cell.length_b   1.000
_cell.length_c   1.000
_cell.angle_alpha   90.00
_cell.angle_beta   90.00
_cell.angle_gamma   90.00
#
_symmetry.space_group_name_H-M   'P 1'
#
loop_
_entity.id
_entity.type
_entity.pdbx_description
1 polymer ?
#
loop_
_entity_poly.entity_id
_entity_poly.type
_entity_poly.pdbx_seq_one_letter_code
_entity_poly.pdbx_strand_id
1 'polypeptide(L)'
;PVYRLLRNHILLFVNLFVMAMLPAVGEELLFRGTIQQFLHKWTKSPHWAIWITAYVFSAIHFQISGFIPRMLIGAYLGYLFYWSGSLWLPIIAHFLHNSWSIISDFIFLRRGIDVENMQFSDVHAWQYILGVAIVLALVGVFWLYKLRIENNSEYKIQNS
;
A
#
# COMPACT_ATOMS: atom_id res chain seq x y z
N PRO A 1 22.33 15.04 15.43
CA PRO A 1 23.20 14.92 14.25
C PRO A 1 22.52 14.16 13.11
N VAL A 2 21.83 13.04 13.38
CA VAL A 2 21.13 12.23 12.35
C VAL A 2 20.03 13.04 11.64
N TYR A 3 19.28 13.85 12.37
CA TYR A 3 18.19 14.68 11.85
C TYR A 3 18.64 15.77 10.86
N ARG A 4 19.91 16.25 10.93
CA ARG A 4 20.45 17.16 9.89
C ARG A 4 20.60 16.48 8.55
N LEU A 5 20.87 15.19 8.56
CA LEU A 5 21.00 14.39 7.34
C LEU A 5 19.64 14.21 6.64
N LEU A 6 18.58 13.99 7.41
CA LEU A 6 17.21 13.82 6.86
C LEU A 6 16.63 15.12 6.26
N ARG A 7 17.20 16.29 6.55
CA ARG A 7 16.83 17.58 5.93
C ARG A 7 17.41 17.78 4.53
N ASN A 8 18.26 16.88 4.05
CA ASN A 8 18.89 16.96 2.74
C ASN A 8 17.99 16.31 1.67
N HIS A 9 17.75 17.02 0.57
CA HIS A 9 16.95 16.50 -0.55
C HIS A 9 17.53 15.23 -1.16
N ILE A 10 18.86 15.11 -1.23
CA ILE A 10 19.54 13.92 -1.76
C ILE A 10 19.16 12.70 -0.91
N LEU A 11 19.17 12.84 0.43
CA LEU A 11 18.78 11.76 1.34
C LEU A 11 17.30 11.45 1.29
N LEU A 12 16.44 12.43 1.02
CA LEU A 12 15.03 12.17 0.74
C LEU A 12 14.87 11.24 -0.47
N PHE A 13 15.55 11.53 -1.58
CA PHE A 13 15.50 10.68 -2.77
C PHE A 13 16.05 9.28 -2.51
N VAL A 14 17.16 9.18 -1.78
CA VAL A 14 17.74 7.87 -1.38
C VAL A 14 16.74 7.08 -0.51
N ASN A 15 16.13 7.73 0.48
CA ASN A 15 15.14 7.08 1.34
C ASN A 15 13.89 6.65 0.56
N LEU A 16 13.37 7.47 -0.35
CA LEU A 16 12.25 7.10 -1.21
C LEU A 16 12.59 5.89 -2.09
N PHE A 17 13.81 5.83 -2.62
CA PHE A 17 14.23 4.69 -3.42
C PHE A 17 14.40 3.43 -2.57
N VAL A 18 15.15 3.50 -1.46
CA VAL A 18 15.53 2.34 -0.65
C VAL A 18 14.38 1.87 0.25
N MET A 19 13.61 2.79 0.85
CA MET A 19 12.60 2.46 1.85
C MET A 19 11.17 2.46 1.31
N ALA A 20 10.91 3.03 0.12
CA ALA A 20 9.59 2.99 -0.49
C ALA A 20 9.57 2.16 -1.77
N MET A 21 10.45 2.44 -2.74
CA MET A 21 10.40 1.81 -4.06
C MET A 21 10.86 0.34 -4.03
N LEU A 22 12.04 0.06 -3.44
CA LEU A 22 12.57 -1.31 -3.40
C LEU A 22 11.65 -2.27 -2.64
N PRO A 23 11.13 -1.93 -1.42
CA PRO A 23 10.16 -2.78 -0.75
C PRO A 23 8.88 -2.94 -1.55
N ALA A 24 8.32 -1.86 -2.11
CA ALA A 24 7.09 -1.94 -2.90
C ALA A 24 7.22 -2.92 -4.08
N VAL A 25 8.34 -2.90 -4.80
CA VAL A 25 8.56 -3.85 -5.91
C VAL A 25 8.84 -5.26 -5.38
N GLY A 26 9.79 -5.41 -4.46
CA GLY A 26 10.23 -6.72 -3.98
C GLY A 26 9.13 -7.48 -3.23
N GLU A 27 8.42 -6.78 -2.34
CA GLU A 27 7.36 -7.39 -1.55
C GLU A 27 6.14 -7.72 -2.41
N GLU A 28 5.73 -6.86 -3.36
CA GLU A 28 4.61 -7.18 -4.23
C GLU A 28 4.92 -8.35 -5.17
N LEU A 29 6.13 -8.45 -5.71
CA LEU A 29 6.54 -9.61 -6.49
C LEU A 29 6.49 -10.90 -5.66
N LEU A 30 6.99 -10.87 -4.43
CA LEU A 30 6.98 -12.02 -3.54
C LEU A 30 5.56 -12.38 -3.10
N PHE A 31 4.82 -11.42 -2.53
CA PHE A 31 3.53 -11.71 -1.90
C PHE A 31 2.41 -11.88 -2.93
N ARG A 32 2.27 -11.00 -3.92
CA ARG A 32 1.19 -11.05 -4.92
C ARG A 32 1.58 -11.86 -6.13
N GLY A 33 2.83 -11.70 -6.57
CA GLY A 33 3.36 -12.46 -7.71
C GLY A 33 3.55 -13.95 -7.43
N THR A 34 3.85 -14.33 -6.17
CA THR A 34 4.20 -15.72 -5.84
C THR A 34 3.26 -16.32 -4.79
N ILE A 35 3.29 -15.83 -3.54
CA ILE A 35 2.60 -16.46 -2.40
C ILE A 35 1.09 -16.45 -2.59
N GLN A 36 0.49 -15.32 -2.92
CA GLN A 36 -0.95 -15.20 -3.13
C GLN A 36 -1.44 -16.10 -4.26
N GLN A 37 -0.70 -16.18 -5.37
CA GLN A 37 -1.07 -17.04 -6.49
C GLN A 37 -0.96 -18.53 -6.12
N PHE A 38 0.09 -18.92 -5.39
CA PHE A 38 0.24 -20.28 -4.90
C PHE A 38 -0.92 -20.66 -3.95
N LEU A 39 -1.21 -19.79 -2.99
CA LEU A 39 -2.32 -20.00 -2.06
C LEU A 39 -3.68 -20.03 -2.76
N HIS A 40 -3.88 -19.22 -3.80
CA HIS A 40 -5.12 -19.26 -4.60
C HIS A 40 -5.30 -20.62 -5.30
N LYS A 41 -4.24 -21.18 -5.88
CA LYS A 41 -4.29 -22.52 -6.49
C LYS A 41 -4.58 -23.61 -5.46
N TRP A 42 -4.04 -23.46 -4.26
CA TRP A 42 -4.20 -24.43 -3.18
C TRP A 42 -5.57 -24.36 -2.51
N THR A 43 -6.01 -23.16 -2.12
CA THR A 43 -7.29 -22.95 -1.42
C THR A 43 -8.50 -22.93 -2.36
N LYS A 44 -8.28 -22.77 -3.66
CA LYS A 44 -9.31 -22.55 -4.69
C LYS A 44 -10.22 -21.36 -4.38
N SER A 45 -9.79 -20.46 -3.50
CA SER A 45 -10.52 -19.26 -3.09
C SER A 45 -9.61 -18.04 -3.11
N PRO A 46 -9.94 -17.01 -3.89
CA PRO A 46 -9.15 -15.79 -3.93
C PRO A 46 -9.16 -15.06 -2.57
N HIS A 47 -10.29 -15.09 -1.87
CA HIS A 47 -10.43 -14.40 -0.58
C HIS A 47 -9.53 -15.02 0.49
N TRP A 48 -9.52 -16.35 0.63
CA TRP A 48 -8.62 -17.02 1.56
C TRP A 48 -7.16 -16.78 1.22
N ALA A 49 -6.78 -16.85 -0.06
CA ALA A 49 -5.42 -16.57 -0.50
C ALA A 49 -4.99 -15.14 -0.10
N ILE A 50 -5.85 -14.14 -0.33
CA ILE A 50 -5.57 -12.74 0.02
C ILE A 50 -5.37 -12.58 1.52
N TRP A 51 -6.29 -13.08 2.35
CA TRP A 51 -6.23 -12.89 3.80
C TRP A 51 -5.07 -13.65 4.44
N ILE A 52 -4.77 -14.87 4.00
CA ILE A 52 -3.60 -15.63 4.49
C ILE A 52 -2.31 -14.90 4.09
N THR A 53 -2.20 -14.43 2.84
CA THR A 53 -1.04 -13.66 2.39
C THR A 53 -0.88 -12.37 3.19
N ALA A 54 -1.95 -11.64 3.46
CA ALA A 54 -1.94 -10.41 4.26
C ALA A 54 -1.51 -10.66 5.71
N TYR A 55 -1.97 -11.77 6.30
CA TYR A 55 -1.53 -12.19 7.63
C TYR A 55 -0.02 -12.47 7.66
N VAL A 56 0.48 -13.28 6.72
CA VAL A 56 1.92 -13.60 6.62
C VAL A 56 2.73 -12.34 6.38
N PHE A 57 2.28 -11.47 5.47
CA PHE A 57 2.90 -10.18 5.19
C PHE A 57 3.06 -9.33 6.46
N SER A 58 2.03 -9.26 7.29
CA SER A 58 2.12 -8.50 8.53
C SER A 58 2.98 -9.19 9.58
N ALA A 59 2.92 -10.53 9.67
CA ALA A 59 3.63 -11.31 10.69
C ALA A 59 5.15 -11.23 10.55
N ILE A 60 5.69 -11.23 9.32
CA ILE A 60 7.15 -11.18 9.09
C ILE A 60 7.81 -9.87 9.55
N HIS A 61 7.02 -8.83 9.81
CA HIS A 61 7.56 -7.57 10.31
C HIS A 61 7.79 -7.56 11.83
N PHE A 62 7.39 -8.59 12.56
CA PHE A 62 7.60 -8.77 14.01
C PHE A 62 7.21 -7.58 14.88
N GLN A 63 6.27 -6.73 14.44
CA GLN A 63 5.84 -5.52 15.14
C GLN A 63 4.36 -5.63 15.50
N ILE A 64 4.05 -5.85 16.76
CA ILE A 64 2.70 -6.12 17.26
C ILE A 64 1.80 -4.88 17.10
N SER A 65 2.28 -3.68 17.43
CA SER A 65 1.48 -2.44 17.39
C SER A 65 0.98 -2.08 15.99
N GLY A 66 1.73 -2.46 14.94
CA GLY A 66 1.37 -2.24 13.53
C GLY A 66 0.73 -3.44 12.84
N PHE A 67 0.47 -4.54 13.55
CA PHE A 67 0.05 -5.81 12.93
C PHE A 67 -1.28 -5.67 12.17
N ILE A 68 -2.33 -5.21 12.84
CA ILE A 68 -3.67 -5.10 12.24
C ILE A 68 -3.70 -4.08 11.07
N PRO A 69 -3.22 -2.84 11.23
CA PRO A 69 -3.15 -1.89 10.10
C PRO A 69 -2.39 -2.44 8.89
N ARG A 70 -1.23 -3.07 9.12
CA ARG A 70 -0.41 -3.64 8.05
C ARG A 70 -1.10 -4.82 7.37
N MET A 71 -1.79 -5.68 8.12
CA MET A 71 -2.58 -6.77 7.56
C MET A 71 -3.71 -6.24 6.68
N LEU A 72 -4.41 -5.18 7.09
CA LEU A 72 -5.47 -4.56 6.29
C LEU A 72 -4.93 -3.95 4.99
N ILE A 73 -3.79 -3.26 5.05
CA ILE A 73 -3.11 -2.76 3.85
C ILE A 73 -2.68 -3.93 2.97
N GLY A 74 -2.13 -5.00 3.56
CA GLY A 74 -1.79 -6.21 2.84
C GLY A 74 -2.98 -6.84 2.12
N ALA A 75 -4.12 -6.96 2.78
CA ALA A 75 -5.35 -7.46 2.15
C ALA A 75 -5.82 -6.55 1.00
N TYR A 76 -5.79 -5.24 1.22
CA TYR A 76 -6.13 -4.25 0.20
C TYR A 76 -5.28 -4.40 -1.06
N LEU A 77 -3.94 -4.44 -0.93
CA LEU A 77 -3.03 -4.64 -2.06
C LEU A 77 -3.27 -5.99 -2.76
N GLY A 78 -3.63 -7.03 -1.98
CA GLY A 78 -4.04 -8.33 -2.51
C GLY A 78 -5.32 -8.26 -3.35
N TYR A 79 -6.31 -7.48 -2.94
CA TYR A 79 -7.52 -7.23 -3.72
C TYR A 79 -7.25 -6.39 -4.97
N LEU A 80 -6.37 -5.36 -4.88
CA LEU A 80 -5.95 -4.59 -6.06
C LEU A 80 -5.35 -5.49 -7.12
N PHE A 81 -4.48 -6.43 -6.72
CA PHE A 81 -3.93 -7.42 -7.63
C PHE A 81 -5.00 -8.34 -8.22
N TYR A 82 -5.88 -8.87 -7.38
CA TYR A 82 -6.94 -9.78 -7.81
C TYR A 82 -7.89 -9.14 -8.82
N TRP A 83 -8.31 -7.89 -8.58
CA TRP A 83 -9.25 -7.20 -9.47
C TRP A 83 -8.61 -6.67 -10.75
N SER A 84 -7.35 -6.18 -10.67
CA SER A 84 -6.66 -5.62 -11.85
C SER A 84 -6.01 -6.67 -12.74
N GLY A 85 -5.67 -7.83 -12.18
CA GLY A 85 -4.84 -8.83 -12.86
C GLY A 85 -3.40 -8.35 -13.13
N SER A 86 -2.98 -7.23 -12.55
CA SER A 86 -1.70 -6.59 -12.81
C SER A 86 -0.96 -6.28 -11.51
N LEU A 87 0.33 -6.58 -11.45
CA LEU A 87 1.21 -6.24 -10.32
C LEU A 87 1.51 -4.73 -10.23
N TRP A 88 1.38 -3.98 -11.32
CA TRP A 88 1.69 -2.56 -11.30
C TRP A 88 0.81 -1.76 -10.35
N LEU A 89 -0.48 -2.10 -10.27
CA LEU A 89 -1.41 -1.35 -9.42
C LEU A 89 -1.08 -1.49 -7.93
N PRO A 90 -0.89 -2.70 -7.36
CA PRO A 90 -0.45 -2.83 -5.97
C PRO A 90 0.96 -2.28 -5.73
N ILE A 91 1.90 -2.39 -6.69
CA ILE A 91 3.24 -1.80 -6.56
C ILE A 91 3.15 -0.27 -6.41
N ILE A 92 2.38 0.39 -7.26
CA ILE A 92 2.20 1.85 -7.20
C ILE A 92 1.52 2.26 -5.89
N ALA A 93 0.45 1.56 -5.49
CA ALA A 93 -0.27 1.85 -4.25
C ALA A 93 0.63 1.66 -3.02
N HIS A 94 1.43 0.60 -2.98
CA HIS A 94 2.39 0.33 -1.92
C HIS A 94 3.50 1.39 -1.87
N PHE A 95 4.08 1.72 -3.03
CA PHE A 95 5.06 2.80 -3.14
C PHE A 95 4.53 4.14 -2.61
N LEU A 96 3.32 4.53 -2.99
CA LEU A 96 2.69 5.75 -2.52
C LEU A 96 2.45 5.74 -1.01
N HIS A 97 2.02 4.59 -0.46
CA HIS A 97 1.84 4.42 0.98
C HIS A 97 3.16 4.62 1.75
N ASN A 98 4.24 3.93 1.34
CA ASN A 98 5.55 4.05 1.97
C ASN A 98 6.14 5.46 1.79
N SER A 99 5.99 6.05 0.60
CA SER A 99 6.48 7.40 0.30
C SER A 99 5.80 8.47 1.16
N TRP A 100 4.50 8.29 1.45
CA TRP A 100 3.75 9.23 2.28
C TRP A 100 4.36 9.38 3.68
N SER A 101 4.72 8.27 4.33
CA SER A 101 5.38 8.30 5.63
C SER A 101 6.71 9.09 5.57
N ILE A 102 7.57 8.75 4.62
CA ILE A 102 8.89 9.38 4.45
C ILE A 102 8.76 10.88 4.16
N ILE A 103 7.83 11.28 3.29
CA ILE A 103 7.60 12.69 2.93
C ILE A 103 7.03 13.46 4.13
N SER A 104 6.11 12.87 4.88
CA SER A 104 5.55 13.48 6.08
C SER A 104 6.63 13.78 7.12
N ASP A 105 7.47 12.79 7.42
CA ASP A 105 8.57 12.94 8.37
C ASP A 105 9.56 14.03 7.90
N PHE A 106 9.87 14.07 6.61
CA PHE A 106 10.72 15.10 6.03
C PHE A 106 10.13 16.52 6.22
N ILE A 107 8.82 16.68 5.97
CA ILE A 107 8.13 17.97 6.13
C ILE A 107 8.11 18.40 7.59
N PHE A 108 7.81 17.49 8.53
CA PHE A 108 7.79 17.79 9.97
C PHE A 108 9.17 18.21 10.48
N LEU A 109 10.21 17.46 10.11
CA LEU A 109 11.60 17.80 10.48
C LEU A 109 12.03 19.16 9.91
N ARG A 110 11.57 19.55 8.73
CA ARG A 110 11.85 20.88 8.16
C ARG A 110 11.15 22.01 8.94
N ARG A 111 9.98 21.73 9.47
CA ARG A 111 9.21 22.68 10.29
C ARG A 111 9.73 22.77 11.73
N GLY A 112 10.77 22.01 12.09
CA GLY A 112 11.33 21.98 13.43
C GLY A 112 10.47 21.22 14.44
N ILE A 113 9.55 20.41 13.95
CA ILE A 113 8.70 19.56 14.77
C ILE A 113 9.50 18.30 15.10
N ASP A 114 9.67 18.02 16.39
CA ASP A 114 10.38 16.83 16.87
C ASP A 114 9.48 15.60 16.79
N VAL A 115 9.68 14.82 15.73
CA VAL A 115 8.87 13.61 15.45
C VAL A 115 9.09 12.52 16.50
N GLU A 116 10.25 12.52 17.19
CA GLU A 116 10.62 11.49 18.18
C GLU A 116 9.85 11.65 19.49
N ASN A 117 9.48 12.89 19.85
CA ASN A 117 8.72 13.21 21.06
C ASN A 117 7.22 13.33 20.81
N MET A 118 6.75 13.13 19.57
CA MET A 118 5.32 13.10 19.31
C MET A 118 4.70 11.80 19.83
N GLN A 119 3.69 11.94 20.67
CA GLN A 119 2.90 10.79 21.09
C GLN A 119 2.18 10.20 19.87
N PHE A 120 2.13 8.88 19.81
CA PHE A 120 1.52 8.09 18.72
C PHE A 120 0.08 8.53 18.37
N SER A 121 -0.60 9.22 19.30
CA SER A 121 -1.99 9.67 19.15
C SER A 121 -2.19 10.81 18.15
N ASP A 122 -1.22 11.72 17.98
CA ASP A 122 -1.53 13.02 17.35
C ASP A 122 -1.14 13.11 15.88
N VAL A 123 -0.04 12.48 15.47
CA VAL A 123 0.48 12.60 14.10
C VAL A 123 0.24 11.33 13.29
N HIS A 124 0.50 10.18 13.90
CA HIS A 124 0.36 8.91 13.20
C HIS A 124 -1.11 8.57 12.90
N ALA A 125 -2.05 8.94 13.78
CA ALA A 125 -3.47 8.72 13.52
C ALA A 125 -3.95 9.44 12.25
N TRP A 126 -3.58 10.70 12.04
CA TRP A 126 -3.91 11.45 10.82
C TRP A 126 -3.21 10.92 9.58
N GLN A 127 -1.96 10.45 9.69
CA GLN A 127 -1.24 9.82 8.58
C GLN A 127 -1.91 8.52 8.16
N TYR A 128 -2.33 7.68 9.12
CA TYR A 128 -3.09 6.46 8.84
C TYR A 128 -4.46 6.77 8.24
N ILE A 129 -5.18 7.76 8.76
CA ILE A 129 -6.50 8.16 8.24
C ILE A 129 -6.37 8.67 6.81
N LEU A 130 -5.40 9.53 6.52
CA LEU A 130 -5.15 10.03 5.16
C LEU A 130 -4.67 8.92 4.23
N GLY A 131 -3.77 8.04 4.69
CA GLY A 131 -3.35 6.86 3.92
C GLY A 131 -4.53 5.97 3.57
N VAL A 132 -5.38 5.64 4.54
CA VAL A 132 -6.60 4.86 4.33
C VAL A 132 -7.59 5.60 3.41
N ALA A 133 -7.76 6.91 3.56
CA ALA A 133 -8.65 7.71 2.71
C ALA A 133 -8.19 7.73 1.25
N ILE A 134 -6.89 7.90 0.99
CA ILE A 134 -6.32 7.84 -0.36
C ILE A 134 -6.52 6.45 -0.96
N VAL A 135 -6.30 5.41 -0.16
CA VAL A 135 -6.51 4.02 -0.53
C VAL A 135 -7.98 3.77 -0.91
N LEU A 136 -8.92 4.21 -0.08
CA LEU A 136 -10.36 4.07 -0.35
C LEU A 136 -10.80 4.88 -1.58
N ALA A 137 -10.25 6.07 -1.79
CA ALA A 137 -10.50 6.87 -2.98
C ALA A 137 -10.03 6.17 -4.26
N LEU A 138 -8.82 5.56 -4.25
CA LEU A 138 -8.30 4.79 -5.38
C LEU A 138 -9.15 3.54 -5.66
N VAL A 139 -9.64 2.85 -4.63
CA VAL A 139 -10.62 1.75 -4.79
C VAL A 139 -11.90 2.25 -5.44
N GLY A 140 -12.44 3.36 -4.96
CA GLY A 140 -13.66 3.95 -5.51
C GLY A 140 -13.51 4.28 -7.00
N VAL A 141 -12.42 4.95 -7.36
CA VAL A 141 -12.11 5.29 -8.76
C VAL A 141 -11.95 4.03 -9.62
N PHE A 142 -11.23 3.01 -9.12
CA PHE A 142 -11.07 1.75 -9.84
C PHE A 142 -12.41 1.02 -10.03
N TRP A 143 -13.27 1.01 -9.00
CA TRP A 143 -14.59 0.37 -9.07
C TRP A 143 -15.51 1.07 -10.06
N LEU A 144 -15.52 2.41 -10.06
CA LEU A 144 -16.24 3.22 -11.04
C LEU A 144 -15.73 3.00 -12.47
N TYR A 145 -14.41 2.89 -12.63
CA TYR A 145 -13.80 2.58 -13.93
C TYR A 145 -14.22 1.18 -14.44
N LYS A 146 -14.22 0.17 -13.57
CA LYS A 146 -14.66 -1.19 -13.90
C LYS A 146 -16.14 -1.22 -14.32
N LEU A 147 -17.01 -0.59 -13.53
CA LEU A 147 -18.45 -0.48 -13.87
C LEU A 147 -18.68 0.21 -15.21
N ARG A 148 -17.89 1.24 -15.53
CA ARG A 148 -17.97 1.93 -16.82
C ARG A 148 -17.59 1.04 -17.99
N ILE A 149 -16.59 0.17 -17.82
CA ILE A 149 -16.19 -0.79 -18.87
C ILE A 149 -17.27 -1.85 -19.07
N GLU A 150 -17.81 -2.41 -17.99
CA GLU A 150 -18.87 -3.43 -18.04
C GLU A 150 -20.11 -2.87 -18.74
N ASN A 151 -20.59 -1.68 -18.35
CA ASN A 151 -21.73 -1.01 -19.02
C ASN A 151 -21.48 -0.73 -20.51
N ASN A 152 -20.27 -0.32 -20.89
CA ASN A 152 -19.93 -0.07 -22.29
C ASN A 152 -19.85 -1.37 -23.12
N SER A 153 -19.47 -2.50 -22.53
CA SER A 153 -19.44 -3.78 -23.20
C SER A 153 -20.84 -4.33 -23.42
N GLU A 154 -21.73 -4.23 -22.44
CA GLU A 154 -23.15 -4.60 -22.55
C GLU A 154 -23.88 -3.77 -23.60
N TYR A 155 -23.64 -2.45 -23.62
CA TYR A 155 -24.22 -1.56 -24.63
C TYR A 155 -23.79 -1.94 -26.07
N LYS A 156 -22.54 -2.35 -26.27
CA LYS A 156 -22.05 -2.81 -27.58
C LYS A 156 -22.69 -4.13 -28.02
N ILE A 157 -22.91 -5.06 -27.09
CA ILE A 157 -23.53 -6.36 -27.38
C ILE A 157 -25.01 -6.19 -27.74
N GLN A 158 -25.72 -5.26 -27.08
CA GLN A 158 -27.14 -5.01 -27.36
C GLN A 158 -27.41 -4.30 -28.72
N ASN A 159 -26.40 -3.61 -29.26
CA ASN A 159 -26.53 -2.82 -30.51
C ASN A 159 -25.74 -3.39 -31.70
N SER A 160 -25.22 -4.61 -31.59
CA SER A 160 -24.60 -5.39 -32.66
C SER A 160 -25.53 -6.50 -33.15
#